data_1e2ca017a849427feb996e940cc6ac41
#
_entry.id   1e2ca017a849427feb996e940cc6ac41
#
_cell.length_a   1.000
_cell.length_b   1.000
_cell.length_c   1.000
_cell.angle_alpha   90.00
_cell.angle_beta   90.00
_cell.angle_gamma   90.00
#
_symmetry.space_group_name_H-M   'P 1'
#
loop_
_entity.id
_entity.type
_entity.pdbx_description
1 polymer ?
#
loop_
_entity_poly.entity_id
_entity_poly.type
_entity_poly.pdbx_seq_one_letter_code
_entity_poly.pdbx_strand_id
1 'polypeptide(L)'
;MIASFGDRATEDLYHGRPTSRALRFPRNVAEAALVKMDSLNGAASMLDLRSPPGNRLEALRGDLKGLHSIRVNDQWRLVFRWEGNDAYKVRLMDYQLRSGSPLSPRTASPRILALS
;
A
#
# COMPACT_ATOMS: atom_id res chain seq x y z
N MET A 1 -1.07 10.16 -11.33
CA MET A 1 -1.18 11.12 -10.21
C MET A 1 -2.00 10.51 -9.09
N ILE A 2 -1.66 10.82 -7.84
CA ILE A 2 -2.51 10.42 -6.72
C ILE A 2 -3.68 11.38 -6.65
N ALA A 3 -4.88 10.86 -6.86
CA ALA A 3 -6.10 11.66 -6.90
C ALA A 3 -6.82 11.71 -5.55
N SER A 4 -6.69 10.66 -4.73
CA SER A 4 -7.29 10.66 -3.40
C SER A 4 -6.59 9.63 -2.50
N PHE A 5 -6.83 9.76 -1.19
CA PHE A 5 -6.27 8.85 -0.19
C PHE A 5 -7.38 8.05 0.47
N GLY A 6 -7.05 6.83 0.88
CA GLY A 6 -8.00 5.93 1.52
C GLY A 6 -8.12 6.15 3.03
N ASP A 7 -7.13 6.80 3.64
CA ASP A 7 -7.20 7.18 5.04
C ASP A 7 -6.37 8.43 5.32
N ARG A 8 -6.63 9.05 6.46
CA ARG A 8 -5.98 10.31 6.80
C ARG A 8 -4.52 10.13 7.20
N ALA A 9 -4.18 8.98 7.76
CA ALA A 9 -2.80 8.73 8.17
C ALA A 9 -1.87 8.74 6.95
N THR A 10 -2.28 8.08 5.87
CA THR A 10 -1.51 8.06 4.62
C THR A 10 -1.45 9.45 4.00
N GLU A 11 -2.59 10.15 4.00
CA GLU A 11 -2.65 11.51 3.46
C GLU A 11 -1.71 12.45 4.21
N ASP A 12 -1.76 12.40 5.53
CA ASP A 12 -0.90 13.25 6.37
C ASP A 12 0.56 12.93 6.16
N LEU A 13 0.89 11.64 6.04
CA LEU A 13 2.25 11.22 5.76
C LEU A 13 2.74 11.82 4.44
N TYR A 14 1.93 11.70 3.39
CA TYR A 14 2.33 12.19 2.06
C TYR A 14 2.55 13.70 2.05
N HIS A 15 1.72 14.44 2.78
CA HIS A 15 1.81 15.90 2.82
C HIS A 15 2.76 16.42 3.90
N GLY A 16 3.46 15.51 4.60
CA GLY A 16 4.42 15.90 5.61
C GLY A 16 3.83 16.46 6.88
N ARG A 17 2.57 16.14 7.19
CA ARG A 17 1.91 16.61 8.41
C ARG A 17 2.29 15.71 9.58
N PRO A 18 2.85 16.27 10.67
CA PRO A 18 3.31 15.45 11.80
C PRO A 18 2.18 15.15 12.79
N THR A 19 1.09 14.57 12.30
CA THR A 19 -0.03 14.20 13.15
C THR A 19 0.27 12.89 13.89
N SER A 20 -0.45 12.64 14.99
CA SER A 20 -0.25 11.40 15.75
C SER A 20 -0.54 10.17 14.88
N ARG A 21 -1.53 10.25 14.00
CA ARG A 21 -1.82 9.12 13.11
C ARG A 21 -0.72 8.87 12.09
N ALA A 22 -0.12 9.93 11.55
CA ALA A 22 1.00 9.79 10.61
C ALA A 22 2.26 9.28 11.32
N LEU A 23 2.49 9.73 12.54
CA LEU A 23 3.68 9.35 13.31
C LEU A 23 3.63 7.92 13.84
N ARG A 24 2.47 7.25 13.72
CA ARG A 24 2.38 5.85 14.11
C ARG A 24 3.06 4.90 13.12
N PHE A 25 3.30 5.33 11.89
CA PHE A 25 4.07 4.50 10.96
C PHE A 25 5.52 4.43 11.41
N PRO A 26 6.13 3.24 11.42
CA PRO A 26 7.56 3.14 11.70
C PRO A 26 8.35 4.03 10.74
N ARG A 27 9.39 4.66 11.23
CA ARG A 27 10.13 5.66 10.44
C ARG A 27 10.66 5.11 9.13
N ASN A 28 11.26 3.91 9.18
CA ASN A 28 11.80 3.29 7.97
C ASN A 28 10.70 2.95 6.96
N VAL A 29 9.53 2.58 7.46
CA VAL A 29 8.37 2.31 6.60
C VAL A 29 7.88 3.61 5.98
N ALA A 30 7.77 4.67 6.77
CA ALA A 30 7.33 5.97 6.28
C ALA A 30 8.24 6.48 5.17
N GLU A 31 9.55 6.38 5.35
CA GLU A 31 10.51 6.84 4.34
C GLU A 31 10.39 6.04 3.05
N ALA A 32 10.31 4.72 3.17
CA ALA A 32 10.17 3.86 1.99
C ALA A 32 8.84 4.08 1.29
N ALA A 33 7.77 4.30 2.07
CA ALA A 33 6.45 4.54 1.51
C ALA A 33 6.40 5.86 0.73
N LEU A 34 7.08 6.89 1.21
CA LEU A 34 7.12 8.18 0.50
C LEU A 34 7.76 8.04 -0.87
N VAL A 35 8.84 7.25 -0.97
CA VAL A 35 9.48 6.97 -2.26
C VAL A 35 8.49 6.28 -3.20
N LYS A 36 7.76 5.29 -2.69
CA LYS A 36 6.78 4.56 -3.50
C LYS A 36 5.58 5.43 -3.87
N MET A 37 5.15 6.31 -2.98
CA MET A 37 4.06 7.23 -3.30
C MET A 37 4.47 8.23 -4.37
N ASP A 38 5.72 8.68 -4.37
CA ASP A 38 6.22 9.54 -5.43
C ASP A 38 6.21 8.81 -6.77
N SER A 39 6.61 7.53 -6.79
CA SER A 39 6.56 6.72 -8.00
C SER A 39 5.11 6.56 -8.48
N LEU A 40 4.20 6.33 -7.56
CA LEU A 40 2.78 6.19 -7.88
C LEU A 40 2.22 7.49 -8.46
N ASN A 41 2.58 8.61 -7.85
CA ASN A 41 2.12 9.92 -8.31
C ASN A 41 2.64 10.25 -9.71
N GLY A 42 3.85 9.82 -10.04
CA GLY A 42 4.47 10.10 -11.33
C GLY A 42 4.12 9.10 -12.43
N ALA A 43 3.45 8.00 -12.09
CA ALA A 43 3.16 6.95 -13.07
C ALA A 43 2.09 7.42 -14.06
N ALA A 44 2.36 7.25 -15.35
CA ALA A 44 1.41 7.57 -16.40
C ALA A 44 0.46 6.41 -16.67
N SER A 45 0.89 5.18 -16.34
CA SER A 45 0.07 4.00 -16.52
C SER A 45 0.45 2.94 -15.48
N MET A 46 -0.40 1.91 -15.38
CA MET A 46 -0.09 0.78 -14.50
C MET A 46 1.21 0.07 -14.88
N LEU A 47 1.58 0.11 -16.15
CA LEU A 47 2.82 -0.51 -16.59
C LEU A 47 4.04 0.12 -15.95
N ASP A 48 3.99 1.41 -15.67
CA ASP A 48 5.10 2.10 -15.01
C ASP A 48 5.36 1.55 -13.61
N LEU A 49 4.32 1.01 -12.97
CA LEU A 49 4.42 0.48 -11.62
C LEU A 49 4.99 -0.93 -11.54
N ARG A 50 5.21 -1.57 -12.69
CA ARG A 50 5.88 -2.87 -12.75
C ARG A 50 7.37 -2.75 -12.54
N SER A 51 7.91 -1.56 -12.67
CA SER A 51 9.34 -1.31 -12.52
C SER A 51 9.57 -0.34 -11.37
N PRO A 52 10.52 -0.61 -10.48
CA PRO A 52 11.39 -1.81 -10.48
C PRO A 52 10.61 -3.07 -10.08
N PRO A 53 11.13 -4.25 -10.42
CA PRO A 53 10.43 -5.53 -10.09
C PRO A 53 10.12 -5.68 -8.61
N GLY A 54 10.90 -5.06 -7.74
CA GLY A 54 10.67 -5.08 -6.31
C GLY A 54 9.34 -4.44 -5.87
N ASN A 55 8.69 -3.67 -6.74
CA ASN A 55 7.35 -3.12 -6.44
C ASN A 55 6.31 -4.20 -6.29
N ARG A 56 6.49 -5.34 -6.95
CA ARG A 56 5.55 -6.46 -6.91
C ARG A 56 4.11 -6.00 -7.09
N LEU A 57 3.84 -5.33 -8.18
CA LEU A 57 2.49 -4.88 -8.51
C LEU A 57 1.55 -6.07 -8.57
N GLU A 58 0.48 -6.03 -7.79
CA GLU A 58 -0.50 -7.12 -7.71
C GLU A 58 -1.92 -6.59 -7.76
N ALA A 59 -2.79 -7.34 -8.45
CA ALA A 59 -4.23 -7.13 -8.36
C ALA A 59 -4.75 -7.90 -7.15
N LEU A 60 -5.53 -7.25 -6.30
CA LEU A 60 -5.99 -7.85 -5.05
C LEU A 60 -7.31 -8.60 -5.25
N ARG A 61 -7.63 -9.46 -4.30
CA ARG A 61 -8.79 -10.35 -4.37
C ARG A 61 -9.64 -10.22 -3.10
N GLY A 62 -10.76 -10.94 -3.08
CA GLY A 62 -11.66 -10.97 -1.95
C GLY A 62 -12.32 -9.62 -1.73
N ASP A 63 -12.32 -9.16 -0.50
CA ASP A 63 -12.93 -7.89 -0.14
C ASP A 63 -12.14 -6.69 -0.66
N LEU A 64 -10.93 -6.93 -1.18
CA LEU A 64 -10.11 -5.88 -1.80
C LEU A 64 -10.11 -5.97 -3.31
N LYS A 65 -11.02 -6.76 -3.89
CA LYS A 65 -11.11 -6.89 -5.34
C LYS A 65 -11.33 -5.52 -5.99
N GLY A 66 -10.63 -5.29 -7.09
CA GLY A 66 -10.69 -4.00 -7.78
C GLY A 66 -9.57 -3.07 -7.38
N LEU A 67 -8.82 -3.42 -6.35
CA LEU A 67 -7.67 -2.65 -5.90
C LEU A 67 -6.38 -3.32 -6.34
N HIS A 68 -5.31 -2.54 -6.35
CA HIS A 68 -3.97 -3.03 -6.64
C HIS A 68 -3.05 -2.65 -5.49
N SER A 69 -1.91 -3.30 -5.41
CA SER A 69 -0.91 -2.92 -4.42
C SER A 69 0.49 -2.96 -4.99
N ILE A 70 1.36 -2.12 -4.42
CA ILE A 70 2.79 -2.19 -4.65
C ILE A 70 3.48 -2.37 -3.30
N ARG A 71 4.58 -3.10 -3.31
CA ARG A 71 5.30 -3.47 -2.09
C ARG A 71 6.13 -2.30 -1.58
N VAL A 72 6.02 -2.02 -0.28
CA VAL A 72 6.92 -1.09 0.40
C VAL A 72 8.07 -1.87 1.04
N ASN A 73 7.72 -2.94 1.78
CA ASN A 73 8.68 -3.90 2.31
C ASN A 73 7.96 -5.23 2.54
N ASP A 74 8.55 -6.16 3.30
CA ASP A 74 7.95 -7.49 3.49
C ASP A 74 6.59 -7.45 4.17
N GLN A 75 6.33 -6.40 4.92
CA GLN A 75 5.13 -6.30 5.76
C GLN A 75 4.13 -5.27 5.25
N TRP A 76 4.61 -4.20 4.63
CA TRP A 76 3.78 -3.05 4.29
C TRP A 76 3.62 -2.90 2.78
N ARG A 77 2.41 -2.51 2.35
CA ARG A 77 2.10 -2.27 0.95
C ARG A 77 1.27 -1.00 0.80
N LEU A 78 1.41 -0.35 -0.36
CA LEU A 78 0.50 0.71 -0.76
C LEU A 78 -0.62 0.08 -1.56
N VAL A 79 -1.86 0.32 -1.13
CA VAL A 79 -3.05 -0.20 -1.78
C VAL A 79 -3.81 0.96 -2.41
N PHE A 80 -4.30 0.77 -3.62
CA PHE A 80 -4.95 1.84 -4.36
C PHE A 80 -5.85 1.28 -5.44
N ARG A 81 -6.78 2.12 -5.92
CA ARG A 81 -7.56 1.82 -7.11
C ARG A 81 -7.00 2.66 -8.26
N TRP A 82 -6.84 2.04 -9.41
CA TRP A 82 -6.33 2.74 -10.60
C TRP A 82 -7.47 2.97 -11.58
N GLU A 83 -7.68 4.23 -11.97
CA GLU A 83 -8.67 4.59 -12.99
C GLU A 83 -8.07 5.64 -13.90
N GLY A 84 -8.20 5.43 -15.22
CA GLY A 84 -7.58 6.33 -16.17
C GLY A 84 -6.07 6.33 -15.96
N ASN A 85 -5.53 7.46 -15.58
CA ASN A 85 -4.10 7.59 -15.32
C ASN A 85 -3.84 7.99 -13.87
N ASP A 86 -4.78 7.72 -12.98
CA ASP A 86 -4.71 8.20 -11.60
C ASP A 86 -4.94 7.10 -10.59
N ALA A 87 -4.33 7.28 -9.41
CA ALA A 87 -4.49 6.39 -8.26
C ALA A 87 -5.46 7.01 -7.27
N TYR A 88 -6.47 6.24 -6.87
CA TYR A 88 -7.51 6.65 -5.93
C TYR A 88 -7.44 5.83 -4.66
N LYS A 89 -7.84 6.42 -3.54
CA LYS A 89 -7.96 5.74 -2.26
C LYS A 89 -6.63 5.10 -1.82
N VAL A 90 -5.55 5.82 -2.05
CA VAL A 90 -4.20 5.34 -1.71
C VAL A 90 -4.06 5.23 -0.20
N ARG A 91 -3.62 4.07 0.29
CA ARG A 91 -3.40 3.87 1.71
C ARG A 91 -2.25 2.90 1.96
N LEU A 92 -1.50 3.19 3.01
CA LEU A 92 -0.39 2.37 3.46
C LEU A 92 -0.92 1.36 4.46
N MET A 93 -0.80 0.08 4.15
CA MET A 93 -1.37 -1.00 4.95
C MET A 93 -0.32 -1.97 5.45
N ASP A 94 -0.50 -2.40 6.70
CA ASP A 94 0.26 -3.52 7.26
C ASP A 94 -0.38 -4.80 6.72
N TYR A 95 0.26 -5.37 5.72
CA TYR A 95 -0.33 -6.47 4.97
C TYR A 95 -0.27 -7.79 5.72
N GLN A 96 0.67 -7.95 6.65
CA GLN A 96 0.73 -9.18 7.44
C GLN A 96 -0.45 -9.29 8.40
N LEU A 97 -0.83 -8.18 9.02
CA LEU A 97 -2.00 -8.20 9.89
C LEU A 97 -3.25 -8.57 9.11
N ARG A 98 -3.34 -8.10 7.88
CA ARG A 98 -4.51 -8.37 7.07
C ARG A 98 -4.58 -9.82 6.62
N SER A 99 -3.46 -10.41 6.22
CA SER A 99 -3.48 -11.77 5.67
C SER A 99 -3.64 -12.83 6.75
N GLY A 100 -3.44 -12.50 7.95
CA GLY A 100 -3.61 -13.47 9.05
C GLY A 100 -5.02 -13.93 9.19
N SER A 101 -5.72 -13.78 8.41
CA SER A 101 -7.08 -14.07 8.47
C SER A 101 -7.60 -14.69 7.27
N PRO A 102 -6.97 -14.94 6.81
CA PRO A 102 -7.17 -15.20 5.84
C PRO A 102 -7.08 -15.28 4.79
N LEU A 103 -6.47 -15.38 4.50
CA LEU A 103 -6.29 -15.24 3.54
C LEU A 103 -5.62 -15.57 3.09
N SER A 104 -5.28 -16.11 3.44
CA SER A 104 -4.76 -16.13 3.09
C SER A 104 -4.08 -16.39 3.02
N PRO A 105 -3.65 -16.95 3.20
CA PRO A 105 -3.17 -17.02 3.20
C PRO A 105 -2.38 -17.30 3.19
N ARG A 106 -2.04 -17.74 3.37
CA ARG A 106 -1.69 -17.84 3.33
C ARG A 106 -1.46 -17.79 3.74
N THR A 107 -1.48 -18.00 4.17
CA THR A 107 -1.66 -17.82 4.44
C THR A 107 -1.55 -17.77 4.94
N ALA A 108 -1.35 -18.10 5.30
CA ALA A 108 -1.56 -17.83 5.81
C ALA A 108 -1.22 -17.82 6.39
N SER A 109 -0.82 -18.00 6.93
CA SER A 109 -0.72 -17.70 7.51
C SER A 109 -0.32 -17.64 8.20
N PRO A 110 0.22 -17.78 8.57
CA PRO A 110 0.36 -17.56 9.29
C PRO A 110 1.04 -17.27 9.78
N ARG A 111 1.57 -17.18 10.27
CA ARG A 111 1.86 -16.70 10.69
C ARG A 111 1.49 -16.17 11.05
N ILE A 112 1.22 -16.37 11.10
CA ILE A 112 0.55 -15.76 11.12
C ILE A 112 0.12 -15.73 11.46
N LEU A 113 0.05 -16.15 11.86
CA LEU A 113 -0.71 -15.89 11.92
C LEU A 113 -1.11 -15.70 12.32
N ALA A 114 -1.13 -15.93 12.62
CA ALA A 114 -1.74 -15.62 12.73
C ALA A 114 -2.17 -15.33 13.01
N LEU A 115 -2.05 -15.49 13.26
CA LEU A 115 -2.59 -14.94 13.11
C LEU A 115 -3.04 -14.74 12.99
N SER A 116 -3.00 -14.96 13.03
CA SER A 116 -3.61 -14.77 12.61
C SER A 116 -3.87 -14.90 12.29
#